data_9829622429d568e9c12a5cb4e8379020
#
_entry.id   9829622429d568e9c12a5cb4e8379020
#
_cell.length_a   1.000
_cell.length_b   1.000
_cell.length_c   1.000
_cell.angle_alpha   90.00
_cell.angle_beta   90.00
_cell.angle_gamma   90.00
#
_symmetry.space_group_name_H-M   'P 1'
#
loop_
_entity.id
_entity.type
_entity.pdbx_description
1 polymer ?
#
loop_
_entity_poly.entity_id
_entity_poly.type
_entity_poly.pdbx_seq_one_letter_code
_entity_poly.pdbx_strand_id
1 'polypeptide(L)'
;MAIFVFDDVEVLDFAGPFEVFAAADELSGANLFHVFTVADLRATIRARNGLKIVPDFTFEDCPLPQVLVLPGGQGTRSLLNRPLLLEWIRRQARHASVTMSVCSGALLLAKAGLLDGREVTTHHQCLDLLRELAPAAVLTPERRFTDNDTICTSAGISAGIDLSLHIVSRLAGSELADTTARYMEYDRGS
;
A
#
# COMPACT_ATOMS: atom_id res chain seq x y z
N MET A 1 -7.07 0.97 9.35
CA MET A 1 -6.27 0.82 8.14
C MET A 1 -5.19 -0.20 8.39
N ALA A 2 -5.00 -1.19 7.51
CA ALA A 2 -3.99 -2.23 7.65
C ALA A 2 -2.83 -2.02 6.66
N ILE A 3 -1.60 -2.09 7.15
CA ILE A 3 -0.39 -2.09 6.33
C ILE A 3 0.28 -3.45 6.46
N PHE A 4 0.36 -4.21 5.36
CA PHE A 4 1.04 -5.49 5.34
C PHE A 4 2.56 -5.29 5.43
N VAL A 5 3.22 -5.97 6.37
CA VAL A 5 4.67 -5.95 6.53
C VAL A 5 5.26 -7.35 6.48
N PHE A 6 6.46 -7.49 5.92
CA PHE A 6 7.12 -8.76 5.68
C PHE A 6 8.64 -8.57 5.62
N ASP A 7 9.41 -9.64 5.75
CA ASP A 7 10.87 -9.57 5.64
C ASP A 7 11.32 -9.00 4.30
N ASP A 8 12.31 -8.11 4.30
CA ASP A 8 12.80 -7.33 3.16
C ASP A 8 11.74 -6.39 2.52
N VAL A 9 10.73 -5.96 3.29
CA VAL A 9 9.85 -4.85 2.89
C VAL A 9 10.64 -3.55 2.77
N GLU A 10 10.36 -2.73 1.75
CA GLU A 10 10.98 -1.40 1.61
C GLU A 10 10.43 -0.46 2.68
N VAL A 11 11.32 0.21 3.42
CA VAL A 11 10.95 0.99 4.60
C VAL A 11 9.95 2.09 4.28
N LEU A 12 10.22 2.92 3.27
CA LEU A 12 9.35 4.05 2.97
C LEU A 12 8.02 3.62 2.34
N ASP A 13 7.95 2.43 1.74
CA ASP A 13 6.72 1.91 1.13
C ASP A 13 5.62 1.63 2.16
N PHE A 14 5.99 1.32 3.42
CA PHE A 14 5.03 1.17 4.51
C PHE A 14 5.04 2.37 5.47
N ALA A 15 6.21 2.95 5.76
CA ALA A 15 6.32 4.07 6.71
C ALA A 15 5.74 5.37 6.13
N GLY A 16 5.86 5.59 4.81
CA GLY A 16 5.26 6.74 4.14
C GLY A 16 3.73 6.77 4.28
N PRO A 17 3.02 5.72 3.85
CA PRO A 17 1.59 5.61 4.09
C PRO A 17 1.21 5.65 5.58
N PHE A 18 1.98 4.98 6.45
CA PHE A 18 1.74 4.99 7.89
C PHE A 18 1.70 6.43 8.41
N GLU A 19 2.73 7.20 8.12
CA GLU A 19 2.86 8.60 8.56
C GLU A 19 1.75 9.48 8.02
N VAL A 20 1.46 9.39 6.72
CA VAL A 20 0.41 10.20 6.09
C VAL A 20 -0.95 10.00 6.78
N PHE A 21 -1.37 8.74 6.99
CA PHE A 21 -2.67 8.47 7.58
C PHE A 21 -2.69 8.73 9.10
N ALA A 22 -1.57 8.50 9.80
CA ALA A 22 -1.46 8.81 11.22
C ALA A 22 -1.50 10.33 11.47
N ALA A 23 -0.75 11.12 10.68
CA ALA A 23 -0.79 12.57 10.75
C ALA A 23 -2.18 13.13 10.37
N ALA A 24 -2.82 12.57 9.33
CA ALA A 24 -4.17 12.98 8.96
C ALA A 24 -5.19 12.71 10.08
N ASP A 25 -5.06 11.58 10.78
CA ASP A 25 -5.92 11.25 11.92
C ASP A 25 -5.74 12.24 13.06
N GLU A 26 -4.50 12.51 13.45
CA GLU A 26 -4.17 13.47 14.51
C GLU A 26 -4.69 14.87 14.18
N LEU A 27 -4.46 15.35 12.96
CA LEU A 27 -4.89 16.67 12.50
C LEU A 27 -6.41 16.80 12.38
N SER A 28 -7.11 15.70 12.09
CA SER A 28 -8.56 15.68 12.03
C SER A 28 -9.22 15.82 13.40
N GLY A 29 -8.58 15.32 14.45
CA GLY A 29 -9.14 15.21 15.79
C GLY A 29 -10.40 14.33 15.90
N ALA A 30 -10.71 13.54 14.84
CA ALA A 30 -11.97 12.82 14.71
C ALA A 30 -11.86 11.29 14.71
N ASN A 31 -10.65 10.75 14.96
CA ASN A 31 -10.34 9.30 14.91
C ASN A 31 -10.78 8.65 13.58
N LEU A 32 -10.40 9.27 12.45
CA LEU A 32 -10.78 8.81 11.12
C LEU A 32 -9.97 7.60 10.67
N PHE A 33 -8.69 7.51 11.07
CA PHE A 33 -7.75 6.51 10.59
C PHE A 33 -7.02 5.83 11.75
N HIS A 34 -7.47 4.65 12.14
CA HIS A 34 -6.69 3.78 13.03
C HIS A 34 -5.70 2.97 12.19
N VAL A 35 -4.42 3.34 12.20
CA VAL A 35 -3.35 2.70 11.41
C VAL A 35 -2.68 1.60 12.22
N PHE A 36 -2.53 0.41 11.63
CA PHE A 36 -1.85 -0.73 12.24
C PHE A 36 -1.12 -1.57 11.20
N THR A 37 -0.12 -2.31 11.65
CA THR A 37 0.68 -3.22 10.83
C THR A 37 0.19 -4.65 10.97
N VAL A 38 0.27 -5.42 9.88
CA VAL A 38 -0.12 -6.83 9.85
C VAL A 38 0.93 -7.68 9.13
N ALA A 39 1.22 -8.86 9.66
CA ALA A 39 2.14 -9.83 9.05
C ALA A 39 1.53 -11.25 9.06
N ASP A 40 2.22 -12.18 8.41
CA ASP A 40 1.85 -13.60 8.41
C ASP A 40 1.91 -14.21 9.83
N LEU A 41 2.97 -13.86 10.57
CA LEU A 41 3.23 -14.35 11.92
C LEU A 41 3.50 -13.18 12.87
N ARG A 42 3.21 -13.39 14.15
CA ARG A 42 3.56 -12.44 15.23
C ARG A 42 5.04 -12.58 15.61
N ALA A 43 5.92 -12.30 14.65
CA ALA A 43 7.37 -12.34 14.79
C ALA A 43 7.97 -11.00 14.35
N THR A 44 9.15 -10.68 14.83
CA THR A 44 9.88 -9.48 14.39
C THR A 44 10.20 -9.60 12.91
N ILE A 45 9.70 -8.68 12.12
CA ILE A 45 10.00 -8.50 10.70
C ILE A 45 11.32 -7.73 10.56
N ARG A 46 12.19 -8.14 9.65
CA ARG A 46 13.34 -7.37 9.22
C ARG A 46 13.07 -6.70 7.89
N ALA A 47 12.76 -5.42 7.93
CA ALA A 47 12.66 -4.62 6.71
C ALA A 47 14.03 -4.49 6.04
N ARG A 48 14.03 -4.02 4.81
CA ARG A 48 15.25 -3.74 4.05
C ARG A 48 16.21 -2.87 4.84
N ASN A 49 17.50 -3.14 4.74
CA ASN A 49 18.58 -2.48 5.49
C ASN A 49 18.53 -2.68 7.02
N GLY A 50 17.71 -3.62 7.51
CA GLY A 50 17.79 -4.15 8.86
C GLY A 50 16.90 -3.48 9.91
N LEU A 51 16.02 -2.55 9.53
CA LEU A 51 15.01 -2.00 10.44
C LEU A 51 14.12 -3.14 10.95
N LYS A 52 13.91 -3.20 12.25
CA LYS A 52 13.07 -4.21 12.89
C LYS A 52 11.68 -3.64 13.15
N ILE A 53 10.65 -4.41 12.82
CA ILE A 53 9.25 -4.07 13.03
C ILE A 53 8.59 -5.21 13.79
N VAL A 54 7.82 -4.88 14.82
CA VAL A 54 6.92 -5.84 15.50
C VAL A 54 5.51 -5.56 14.96
N PRO A 55 4.88 -6.48 14.21
CA PRO A 55 3.55 -6.26 13.68
C PRO A 55 2.50 -6.26 14.81
N ASP A 56 1.48 -5.42 14.66
CA ASP A 56 0.37 -5.32 15.61
C ASP A 56 -0.54 -6.56 15.54
N PHE A 57 -0.81 -7.05 14.32
CA PHE A 57 -1.72 -8.17 14.05
C PHE A 57 -1.08 -9.21 13.13
N THR A 58 -1.71 -10.38 13.12
CA THR A 58 -1.46 -11.44 12.14
C THR A 58 -2.64 -11.57 11.16
N PHE A 59 -2.52 -12.44 10.14
CA PHE A 59 -3.63 -12.72 9.24
C PHE A 59 -4.86 -13.31 9.93
N GLU A 60 -4.68 -13.96 11.10
CA GLU A 60 -5.73 -14.63 11.85
C GLU A 60 -6.57 -13.65 12.68
N ASP A 61 -5.92 -12.67 13.30
CA ASP A 61 -6.55 -11.73 14.23
C ASP A 61 -6.67 -10.29 13.69
N CYS A 62 -6.25 -10.05 12.44
CA CYS A 62 -6.33 -8.74 11.79
C CYS A 62 -7.79 -8.28 11.65
N PRO A 63 -8.14 -7.10 12.18
CA PRO A 63 -9.45 -6.49 11.93
C PRO A 63 -9.67 -6.24 10.43
N LEU A 64 -10.90 -6.31 9.97
CA LEU A 64 -11.24 -5.97 8.57
C LEU A 64 -10.94 -4.49 8.31
N PRO A 65 -9.97 -4.16 7.44
CA PRO A 65 -9.59 -2.78 7.18
C PRO A 65 -10.50 -2.12 6.14
N GLN A 66 -10.76 -0.83 6.30
CA GLN A 66 -11.34 -0.01 5.23
C GLN A 66 -10.30 0.36 4.16
N VAL A 67 -9.03 0.48 4.56
CA VAL A 67 -7.91 0.71 3.64
C VAL A 67 -6.86 -0.39 3.88
N LEU A 68 -6.50 -1.11 2.81
CA LEU A 68 -5.41 -2.08 2.80
C LEU A 68 -4.23 -1.52 2.02
N VAL A 69 -3.03 -1.54 2.62
CA VAL A 69 -1.79 -1.13 1.97
C VAL A 69 -0.89 -2.35 1.77
N LEU A 70 -0.45 -2.54 0.54
CA LEU A 70 0.51 -3.58 0.13
C LEU A 70 1.82 -2.91 -0.31
N PRO A 71 2.80 -2.77 0.58
CA PRO A 71 4.10 -2.22 0.25
C PRO A 71 4.90 -3.14 -0.67
N GLY A 72 5.93 -2.58 -1.28
CA GLY A 72 6.93 -3.35 -2.02
C GLY A 72 8.16 -3.68 -1.20
N GLY A 73 9.21 -4.05 -1.88
CA GLY A 73 10.49 -4.47 -1.34
C GLY A 73 10.99 -5.74 -2.02
N GLN A 74 12.22 -6.15 -1.71
CA GLN A 74 12.80 -7.37 -2.29
C GLN A 74 12.02 -8.63 -1.89
N GLY A 75 11.46 -8.64 -0.69
CA GLY A 75 10.67 -9.75 -0.16
C GLY A 75 9.42 -10.09 -0.96
N THR A 76 8.85 -9.15 -1.76
CA THR A 76 7.64 -9.42 -2.55
C THR A 76 7.75 -10.64 -3.44
N ARG A 77 8.94 -10.90 -4.01
CA ARG A 77 9.15 -12.00 -4.94
C ARG A 77 8.97 -13.38 -4.31
N SER A 78 9.42 -13.54 -3.06
CA SER A 78 9.24 -14.79 -2.29
C SER A 78 7.77 -15.03 -1.90
N LEU A 79 6.98 -13.98 -1.88
CA LEU A 79 5.57 -13.99 -1.48
C LEU A 79 4.61 -14.35 -2.63
N LEU A 80 5.03 -14.21 -3.89
CA LEU A 80 4.18 -14.44 -5.07
C LEU A 80 3.59 -15.86 -5.15
N ASN A 81 4.25 -16.83 -4.53
CA ASN A 81 3.81 -18.23 -4.55
C ASN A 81 3.28 -18.71 -3.18
N ARG A 82 2.78 -17.81 -2.35
CA ARG A 82 2.20 -18.13 -1.04
C ARG A 82 0.66 -18.10 -1.10
N PRO A 83 -0.01 -19.25 -1.27
CA PRO A 83 -1.46 -19.29 -1.50
C PRO A 83 -2.27 -18.64 -0.38
N LEU A 84 -1.89 -18.88 0.89
CA LEU A 84 -2.59 -18.30 2.06
C LEU A 84 -2.52 -16.77 2.08
N LEU A 85 -1.37 -16.19 1.74
CA LEU A 85 -1.23 -14.74 1.61
C LEU A 85 -2.13 -14.19 0.50
N LEU A 86 -2.09 -14.81 -0.69
CA LEU A 86 -2.88 -14.34 -1.82
C LEU A 86 -4.39 -14.44 -1.55
N GLU A 87 -4.81 -15.47 -0.83
CA GLU A 87 -6.22 -15.59 -0.39
C GLU A 87 -6.57 -14.55 0.66
N TRP A 88 -5.67 -14.30 1.63
CA TRP A 88 -5.84 -13.23 2.61
C TRP A 88 -5.97 -11.87 1.92
N ILE A 89 -5.11 -11.55 0.95
CA ILE A 89 -5.18 -10.30 0.16
C ILE A 89 -6.54 -10.19 -0.54
N ARG A 90 -6.99 -11.24 -1.24
CA ARG A 90 -8.30 -11.24 -1.92
C ARG A 90 -9.46 -11.03 -0.94
N ARG A 91 -9.40 -11.67 0.23
CA ARG A 91 -10.42 -11.51 1.27
C ARG A 91 -10.46 -10.09 1.78
N GLN A 92 -9.31 -9.50 2.13
CA GLN A 92 -9.25 -8.12 2.62
C GLN A 92 -9.70 -7.12 1.55
N ALA A 93 -9.23 -7.27 0.31
CA ALA A 93 -9.59 -6.40 -0.80
C ALA A 93 -11.10 -6.39 -1.12
N ARG A 94 -11.82 -7.49 -0.87
CA ARG A 94 -13.29 -7.53 -1.04
C ARG A 94 -14.05 -6.70 0.01
N HIS A 95 -13.46 -6.48 1.18
CA HIS A 95 -14.08 -5.74 2.27
C HIS A 95 -13.57 -4.30 2.38
N ALA A 96 -12.33 -4.05 1.93
CA ALA A 96 -11.74 -2.72 1.96
C ALA A 96 -12.44 -1.79 0.96
N SER A 97 -12.67 -0.55 1.36
CA SER A 97 -13.11 0.52 0.45
C SER A 97 -12.01 0.86 -0.55
N VAL A 98 -10.75 0.77 -0.10
CA VAL A 98 -9.57 0.99 -0.95
C VAL A 98 -8.49 -0.04 -0.62
N THR A 99 -7.97 -0.69 -1.66
CA THR A 99 -6.72 -1.46 -1.59
C THR A 99 -5.67 -0.74 -2.42
N MET A 100 -4.59 -0.32 -1.79
CA MET A 100 -3.50 0.38 -2.47
C MET A 100 -2.20 -0.40 -2.40
N SER A 101 -1.42 -0.33 -3.46
CA SER A 101 -0.06 -0.86 -3.49
C SER A 101 0.97 0.24 -3.71
N VAL A 102 2.16 0.04 -3.13
CA VAL A 102 3.31 0.91 -3.35
C VAL A 102 4.42 0.08 -3.98
N CYS A 103 5.10 0.62 -4.98
CA CYS A 103 6.29 0.00 -5.57
C CYS A 103 5.98 -1.42 -6.10
N SER A 104 6.80 -2.42 -5.74
CA SER A 104 6.58 -3.82 -6.12
C SER A 104 5.40 -4.50 -5.40
N GLY A 105 4.69 -3.82 -4.52
CA GLY A 105 3.43 -4.31 -3.94
C GLY A 105 2.35 -4.61 -4.99
N ALA A 106 2.39 -3.93 -6.15
CA ALA A 106 1.51 -4.21 -7.29
C ALA A 106 1.65 -5.65 -7.82
N LEU A 107 2.81 -6.28 -7.65
CA LEU A 107 3.01 -7.69 -8.04
C LEU A 107 2.14 -8.64 -7.20
N LEU A 108 1.90 -8.31 -5.93
CA LEU A 108 1.00 -9.08 -5.06
C LEU A 108 -0.45 -8.96 -5.52
N LEU A 109 -0.88 -7.75 -5.92
CA LEU A 109 -2.21 -7.52 -6.50
C LEU A 109 -2.37 -8.26 -7.83
N ALA A 110 -1.35 -8.22 -8.69
CA ALA A 110 -1.32 -8.96 -9.96
C ALA A 110 -1.49 -10.46 -9.73
N LYS A 111 -0.69 -11.04 -8.84
CA LYS A 111 -0.75 -12.46 -8.51
C LYS A 111 -2.04 -12.87 -7.82
N ALA A 112 -2.68 -11.94 -7.12
CA ALA A 112 -4.01 -12.13 -6.56
C ALA A 112 -5.14 -12.03 -7.61
N GLY A 113 -4.84 -11.63 -8.87
CA GLY A 113 -5.82 -11.48 -9.95
C GLY A 113 -6.71 -10.24 -9.79
N LEU A 114 -6.19 -9.18 -9.20
CA LEU A 114 -6.96 -7.96 -8.87
C LEU A 114 -6.70 -6.80 -9.84
N LEU A 115 -5.87 -6.99 -10.88
CA LEU A 115 -5.45 -5.91 -11.77
C LEU A 115 -6.03 -5.97 -13.19
N ASP A 116 -6.76 -7.02 -13.55
CA ASP A 116 -7.29 -7.19 -14.90
C ASP A 116 -8.19 -6.03 -15.32
N GLY A 117 -7.90 -5.47 -16.51
CA GLY A 117 -8.64 -4.35 -17.08
C GLY A 117 -8.42 -2.99 -16.41
N ARG A 118 -7.49 -2.89 -15.45
CA ARG A 118 -7.22 -1.66 -14.69
C ARG A 118 -5.98 -0.94 -15.21
N GLU A 119 -5.95 0.39 -15.12
CA GLU A 119 -4.72 1.17 -15.27
C GLU A 119 -3.85 0.97 -14.03
N VAL A 120 -2.59 0.58 -14.23
CA VAL A 120 -1.69 0.24 -13.12
C VAL A 120 -0.28 0.79 -13.35
N THR A 121 0.36 1.16 -12.25
CA THR A 121 1.78 1.47 -12.23
C THR A 121 2.49 0.69 -11.13
N THR A 122 3.80 0.65 -11.18
CA THR A 122 4.67 -0.02 -10.19
C THR A 122 6.05 0.63 -10.23
N HIS A 123 6.96 0.13 -9.40
CA HIS A 123 8.38 0.52 -9.52
C HIS A 123 8.93 0.18 -10.91
N HIS A 124 9.68 1.10 -11.52
CA HIS A 124 10.18 0.96 -12.90
C HIS A 124 10.91 -0.36 -13.18
N GLN A 125 11.61 -0.92 -12.18
CA GLN A 125 12.30 -2.22 -12.30
C GLN A 125 11.36 -3.44 -12.25
N CYS A 126 10.07 -3.23 -12.01
CA CYS A 126 9.09 -4.31 -11.88
C CYS A 126 8.07 -4.33 -13.04
N LEU A 127 8.18 -3.42 -14.00
CA LEU A 127 7.21 -3.29 -15.10
C LEU A 127 7.10 -4.57 -15.95
N ASP A 128 8.22 -5.18 -16.29
CA ASP A 128 8.22 -6.41 -17.13
C ASP A 128 7.57 -7.58 -16.38
N LEU A 129 7.93 -7.76 -15.10
CA LEU A 129 7.32 -8.80 -14.28
C LEU A 129 5.83 -8.52 -14.04
N LEU A 130 5.44 -7.25 -13.85
CA LEU A 130 4.02 -6.89 -13.72
C LEU A 130 3.23 -7.24 -14.99
N ARG A 131 3.80 -6.98 -16.17
CA ARG A 131 3.19 -7.34 -17.47
C ARG A 131 2.99 -8.84 -17.61
N GLU A 132 3.96 -9.64 -17.15
CA GLU A 132 3.85 -11.10 -17.17
C GLU A 132 2.76 -11.61 -16.21
N LEU A 133 2.66 -11.03 -15.02
CA LEU A 133 1.72 -11.47 -13.98
C LEU A 133 0.29 -11.00 -14.22
N ALA A 134 0.10 -9.87 -14.88
CA ALA A 134 -1.20 -9.26 -15.16
C ALA A 134 -1.27 -8.78 -16.62
N PRO A 135 -1.30 -9.70 -17.61
CA PRO A 135 -1.26 -9.34 -19.04
C PRO A 135 -2.51 -8.57 -19.50
N ALA A 136 -3.62 -8.65 -18.77
CA ALA A 136 -4.84 -7.89 -19.04
C ALA A 136 -4.88 -6.50 -18.39
N ALA A 137 -3.87 -6.13 -17.59
CA ALA A 137 -3.77 -4.79 -17.01
C ALA A 137 -3.19 -3.79 -18.01
N VAL A 138 -3.58 -2.52 -17.89
CA VAL A 138 -3.06 -1.42 -18.71
C VAL A 138 -1.93 -0.72 -17.93
N LEU A 139 -0.68 -0.95 -18.34
CA LEU A 139 0.46 -0.34 -17.66
C LEU A 139 0.62 1.12 -18.04
N THR A 140 0.74 1.99 -17.03
CA THR A 140 0.96 3.44 -17.16
C THR A 140 2.25 3.85 -16.39
N PRO A 141 3.44 3.49 -16.91
CA PRO A 141 4.71 3.65 -16.21
C PRO A 141 5.09 5.12 -15.93
N GLU A 142 4.52 6.06 -16.69
CA GLU A 142 4.75 7.50 -16.54
C GLU A 142 3.98 8.11 -15.37
N ARG A 143 2.96 7.43 -14.87
CA ARG A 143 2.15 7.94 -13.76
C ARG A 143 2.80 7.65 -12.41
N ARG A 144 2.75 8.63 -11.52
CA ARG A 144 3.19 8.43 -10.13
C ARG A 144 2.26 7.48 -9.38
N PHE A 145 0.97 7.54 -9.66
CA PHE A 145 -0.03 6.58 -9.16
C PHE A 145 -1.24 6.50 -10.11
N THR A 146 -2.01 5.46 -9.94
CA THR A 146 -3.29 5.25 -10.62
C THR A 146 -4.38 5.02 -9.58
N ASP A 147 -5.61 5.42 -9.92
CA ASP A 147 -6.79 5.25 -9.10
C ASP A 147 -7.90 4.59 -9.95
N ASN A 148 -8.28 3.38 -9.59
CA ASN A 148 -9.41 2.66 -10.17
C ASN A 148 -10.48 2.41 -9.08
N ASP A 149 -10.82 3.43 -8.32
CA ASP A 149 -11.77 3.42 -7.21
C ASP A 149 -11.33 2.50 -6.04
N THR A 150 -11.56 1.20 -6.16
CA THR A 150 -11.25 0.23 -5.09
C THR A 150 -9.81 -0.26 -5.11
N ILE A 151 -9.14 -0.21 -6.26
CA ILE A 151 -7.74 -0.64 -6.42
C ILE A 151 -6.90 0.53 -6.93
N CYS A 152 -5.92 0.92 -6.14
CA CYS A 152 -4.99 2.01 -6.47
C CYS A 152 -3.56 1.48 -6.48
N THR A 153 -2.72 1.95 -7.39
CA THR A 153 -1.32 1.54 -7.43
C THR A 153 -0.41 2.75 -7.53
N SER A 154 0.75 2.73 -6.89
CA SER A 154 1.76 3.77 -7.05
C SER A 154 3.09 3.22 -7.56
N ALA A 155 3.83 4.10 -8.19
CA ALA A 155 5.23 3.88 -8.57
C ALA A 155 6.12 3.67 -7.31
N GLY A 156 7.43 3.67 -7.49
CA GLY A 156 8.38 3.36 -6.42
C GLY A 156 8.46 4.40 -5.33
N ILE A 157 8.58 3.92 -4.17
CA ILE A 157 9.02 4.47 -2.88
C ILE A 157 8.26 5.73 -2.49
N SER A 158 8.73 6.93 -2.87
CA SER A 158 8.11 8.21 -2.50
C SER A 158 6.70 8.43 -3.08
N ALA A 159 6.38 7.78 -4.20
CA ALA A 159 5.05 7.86 -4.81
C ALA A 159 3.93 7.26 -3.92
N GLY A 160 4.29 6.44 -2.93
CA GLY A 160 3.37 5.95 -1.90
C GLY A 160 2.82 7.07 -1.02
N ILE A 161 3.60 8.14 -0.79
CA ILE A 161 3.15 9.33 -0.06
C ILE A 161 2.09 10.08 -0.87
N ASP A 162 2.33 10.29 -2.18
CA ASP A 162 1.38 10.98 -3.06
C ASP A 162 0.04 10.24 -3.12
N LEU A 163 0.11 8.91 -3.31
CA LEU A 163 -1.09 8.08 -3.32
C LEU A 163 -1.82 8.12 -1.97
N SER A 164 -1.10 8.08 -0.86
CA SER A 164 -1.71 8.16 0.48
C SER A 164 -2.43 9.48 0.71
N LEU A 165 -1.82 10.61 0.35
CA LEU A 165 -2.45 11.94 0.41
C LEU A 165 -3.67 12.04 -0.51
N HIS A 166 -3.61 11.40 -1.70
CA HIS A 166 -4.75 11.30 -2.60
C HIS A 166 -5.90 10.50 -1.95
N ILE A 167 -5.62 9.38 -1.29
CA ILE A 167 -6.64 8.59 -0.60
C ILE A 167 -7.22 9.35 0.61
N VAL A 168 -6.40 10.07 1.39
CA VAL A 168 -6.90 10.98 2.44
C VAL A 168 -7.86 12.00 1.85
N SER A 169 -7.50 12.63 0.72
CA SER A 169 -8.37 13.59 0.02
C SER A 169 -9.71 12.97 -0.39
N ARG A 170 -9.71 11.74 -0.90
CA ARG A 170 -10.92 11.02 -1.29
C ARG A 170 -11.83 10.66 -0.11
N LEU A 171 -11.24 10.23 1.00
CA LEU A 171 -11.98 9.69 2.15
C LEU A 171 -12.38 10.77 3.17
N ALA A 172 -11.60 11.83 3.29
CA ALA A 172 -11.76 12.84 4.33
C ALA A 172 -11.72 14.32 3.84
N GLY A 173 -11.60 14.49 2.52
CA GLY A 173 -11.61 15.83 1.89
C GLY A 173 -10.22 16.37 1.60
N SER A 174 -10.14 17.23 0.57
CA SER A 174 -8.89 17.82 0.10
C SER A 174 -8.22 18.71 1.14
N GLU A 175 -9.00 19.44 1.96
CA GLU A 175 -8.48 20.32 2.98
C GLU A 175 -7.63 19.57 4.02
N LEU A 176 -8.08 18.39 4.48
CA LEU A 176 -7.30 17.56 5.39
C LEU A 176 -6.03 17.05 4.72
N ALA A 177 -6.10 16.60 3.46
CA ALA A 177 -4.93 16.13 2.72
C ALA A 177 -3.88 17.25 2.54
N ASP A 178 -4.31 18.49 2.23
CA ASP A 178 -3.42 19.63 2.08
C ASP A 178 -2.81 20.07 3.42
N THR A 179 -3.59 19.99 4.50
CA THR A 179 -3.10 20.28 5.86
C THR A 179 -2.09 19.23 6.30
N THR A 180 -2.34 17.94 5.99
CA THR A 180 -1.41 16.84 6.27
C THR A 180 -0.11 17.01 5.52
N ALA A 181 -0.15 17.33 4.22
CA ALA A 181 1.04 17.57 3.43
C ALA A 181 1.87 18.74 3.98
N ARG A 182 1.22 19.85 4.38
CA ARG A 182 1.90 21.00 5.00
C ARG A 182 2.53 20.66 6.35
N TYR A 183 1.83 19.88 7.18
CA TYR A 183 2.35 19.42 8.46
C TYR A 183 3.62 18.55 8.27
N MET A 184 3.60 17.70 7.27
CA MET A 184 4.75 16.85 6.90
C MET A 184 5.85 17.60 6.13
N GLU A 185 5.68 18.91 5.85
CA GLU A 185 6.57 19.68 4.97
C GLU A 185 6.80 18.98 3.61
N TYR A 186 5.77 18.26 3.14
CA TYR A 186 5.82 17.51 1.90
C TYR A 186 5.26 18.31 0.72
N ASP A 187 6.10 18.55 -0.29
CA ASP A 187 5.69 19.21 -1.54
C ASP A 187 4.96 18.20 -2.44
N ARG A 188 3.67 18.43 -2.65
CA ARG A 188 2.82 17.57 -3.51
C ARG A 188 3.09 17.78 -5.00
N GLY A 189 3.94 18.75 -5.37
CA GLY A 189 4.07 19.22 -6.75
C GLY A 189 2.79 19.95 -7.18
N SER A 190 2.94 21.14 -7.75
CA SER A 190 1.86 21.92 -8.38
C SER A 190 1.48 21.33 -9.74
#